data_48939ced7bf37ea2dfffa253d53bef69
#
_entry.id   48939ced7bf37ea2dfffa253d53bef69
#
_cell.length_a   1.000
_cell.length_b   1.000
_cell.length_c   1.000
_cell.angle_alpha   90.00
_cell.angle_beta   90.00
_cell.angle_gamma   90.00
#
_symmetry.space_group_name_H-M   'P 1'
#
loop_
_entity.id
_entity.type
_entity.pdbx_description
1 polymer ?
#
loop_
_entity_poly.entity_id
_entity_poly.type
_entity_poly.pdbx_seq_one_letter_code
_entity_poly.pdbx_strand_id
1 'polypeptide(L)'
;MTKETRMTATLAGPSFSRRFFLAGVAAVAVLGVAGLRPALAQSAGADAFVKQFADQLVAVVNGPGSASAKQAALAPLIDNAVDVAAIAKFCLGRFWASATPAQQAAYTQLFHQVLLNNISGHLGEYKGVSYTMTGTHAQGADSLVGTVITRPNAPAANVQWVVRTDGAPKVLDVVAEGTSLRLTQRQDYASYLTHHGESIDALIAALKRQLNG
;
A
#
# COMPACT_ATOMS: atom_id res chain seq x y z
N MET A 1 24.29 -23.68 -57.84
CA MET A 1 23.33 -23.78 -58.98
C MET A 1 21.96 -23.96 -58.44
N THR A 2 21.08 -23.09 -58.90
CA THR A 2 19.60 -23.20 -58.98
C THR A 2 18.87 -22.71 -57.72
N LYS A 3 18.10 -21.75 -57.73
CA LYS A 3 17.36 -20.80 -58.59
C LYS A 3 16.26 -20.20 -57.68
N GLU A 4 16.27 -18.89 -57.59
CA GLU A 4 15.15 -18.12 -56.99
C GLU A 4 13.84 -18.40 -57.68
N THR A 5 12.75 -18.32 -56.95
CA THR A 5 11.45 -17.95 -57.51
C THR A 5 10.72 -17.01 -56.58
N ARG A 6 10.73 -15.75 -56.92
CA ARG A 6 9.83 -14.70 -56.42
C ARG A 6 8.42 -15.01 -56.92
N MET A 7 7.45 -14.91 -56.02
CA MET A 7 6.05 -14.82 -56.39
C MET A 7 5.42 -13.57 -55.79
N THR A 8 5.35 -12.54 -56.64
CA THR A 8 4.58 -11.31 -56.41
C THR A 8 3.11 -11.60 -56.72
N ALA A 9 2.25 -11.43 -55.73
CA ALA A 9 0.81 -11.41 -55.93
C ALA A 9 0.28 -9.99 -55.64
N THR A 10 0.00 -9.30 -56.74
CA THR A 10 -0.73 -8.05 -56.82
C THR A 10 -2.23 -8.36 -56.57
N LEU A 11 -2.84 -7.82 -55.54
CA LEU A 11 -4.31 -7.80 -55.40
C LEU A 11 -4.79 -6.35 -55.45
N ALA A 12 -5.46 -6.07 -56.57
CA ALA A 12 -6.21 -4.84 -56.81
C ALA A 12 -7.39 -4.71 -55.85
N GLY A 13 -7.46 -3.56 -55.17
CA GLY A 13 -8.63 -3.21 -54.34
C GLY A 13 -9.74 -2.56 -55.17
N PRO A 14 -11.00 -2.71 -54.82
CA PRO A 14 -12.08 -2.02 -55.47
C PRO A 14 -12.20 -0.58 -54.95
N SER A 15 -12.31 0.34 -55.93
CA SER A 15 -12.62 1.73 -55.77
C SER A 15 -14.06 1.94 -55.19
N PHE A 16 -14.17 2.45 -53.97
CA PHE A 16 -15.44 2.94 -53.46
C PHE A 16 -15.61 4.43 -53.68
N SER A 17 -16.66 4.74 -54.43
CA SER A 17 -17.12 6.03 -54.88
C SER A 17 -17.31 7.05 -53.74
N ARG A 18 -16.66 8.20 -53.91
CA ARG A 18 -17.01 9.45 -53.18
C ARG A 18 -18.36 9.95 -53.67
N ARG A 19 -19.42 9.84 -52.87
CA ARG A 19 -20.57 10.75 -52.88
C ARG A 19 -21.57 10.29 -51.79
N PHE A 20 -22.12 11.34 -51.06
CA PHE A 20 -23.14 11.28 -50.03
C PHE A 20 -22.67 10.89 -48.61
N PHE A 21 -22.44 11.91 -47.79
CA PHE A 21 -23.27 12.22 -46.62
C PHE A 21 -22.74 13.48 -45.95
N LEU A 22 -23.25 14.64 -46.39
CA LEU A 22 -23.27 15.85 -45.60
C LEU A 22 -24.64 15.88 -44.93
N ALA A 23 -24.77 15.48 -43.70
CA ALA A 23 -25.79 15.92 -42.73
C ALA A 23 -25.59 15.12 -41.41
N GLY A 24 -25.39 15.81 -40.30
CA GLY A 24 -25.51 15.19 -38.96
C GLY A 24 -24.26 15.18 -38.09
N VAL A 25 -23.59 16.33 -37.94
CA VAL A 25 -22.61 16.49 -36.85
C VAL A 25 -23.01 17.68 -35.99
N ALA A 26 -23.90 17.42 -35.05
CA ALA A 26 -24.12 18.31 -33.90
C ALA A 26 -24.84 17.50 -32.82
N ALA A 27 -24.14 16.78 -32.00
CA ALA A 27 -24.49 16.33 -30.65
C ALA A 27 -23.67 15.12 -30.20
N VAL A 28 -22.41 15.26 -29.91
CA VAL A 28 -21.71 14.41 -28.92
C VAL A 28 -20.45 15.15 -28.47
N ALA A 29 -20.56 16.02 -27.54
CA ALA A 29 -19.43 16.61 -26.84
C ALA A 29 -19.77 17.01 -25.40
N VAL A 30 -20.47 16.12 -24.64
CA VAL A 30 -20.66 16.31 -23.17
C VAL A 30 -20.69 14.96 -22.46
N LEU A 31 -19.77 14.08 -22.70
CA LEU A 31 -19.68 12.82 -21.93
C LEU A 31 -18.25 12.46 -21.46
N GLY A 32 -17.34 13.45 -21.36
CA GLY A 32 -15.94 13.19 -21.02
C GLY A 32 -15.46 13.70 -19.66
N VAL A 33 -16.28 14.40 -18.86
CA VAL A 33 -15.77 15.09 -17.65
C VAL A 33 -16.23 14.48 -16.33
N ALA A 34 -17.20 13.54 -16.34
CA ALA A 34 -17.75 12.98 -15.11
C ALA A 34 -16.86 11.94 -14.42
N GLY A 35 -15.91 11.33 -15.12
CA GLY A 35 -15.05 10.26 -14.57
C GLY A 35 -13.76 10.74 -13.87
N LEU A 36 -13.28 11.95 -14.16
CA LEU A 36 -12.01 12.46 -13.62
C LEU A 36 -12.15 13.11 -12.24
N ARG A 37 -13.31 13.64 -11.90
CA ARG A 37 -13.56 14.32 -10.62
C ARG A 37 -13.46 13.42 -9.39
N PRO A 38 -14.01 12.19 -9.37
CA PRO A 38 -13.87 11.33 -8.20
C PRO A 38 -12.41 10.90 -7.95
N ALA A 39 -11.65 10.61 -8.99
CA ALA A 39 -10.25 10.21 -8.85
C ALA A 39 -9.35 11.34 -8.31
N LEU A 40 -9.57 12.58 -8.75
CA LEU A 40 -8.82 13.74 -8.24
C LEU A 40 -9.20 14.07 -6.79
N ALA A 41 -10.47 13.97 -6.42
CA ALA A 41 -10.93 14.18 -5.05
C ALA A 41 -10.42 13.08 -4.11
N GLN A 42 -10.37 11.84 -4.58
CA GLN A 42 -9.82 10.69 -3.85
C GLN A 42 -8.32 10.87 -3.57
N SER A 43 -7.56 11.27 -4.58
CA SER A 43 -6.11 11.52 -4.45
C SER A 43 -5.82 12.69 -3.50
N ALA A 44 -6.58 13.77 -3.58
CA ALA A 44 -6.42 14.92 -2.68
C ALA A 44 -6.75 14.56 -1.22
N GLY A 45 -7.75 13.71 -0.98
CA GLY A 45 -8.08 13.20 0.36
C GLY A 45 -6.98 12.32 0.94
N ALA A 46 -6.39 11.45 0.11
CA ALA A 46 -5.29 10.59 0.53
C ALA A 46 -4.01 11.38 0.85
N ASP A 47 -3.70 12.38 0.03
CA ASP A 47 -2.54 13.26 0.24
C ASP A 47 -2.63 14.01 1.57
N ALA A 48 -3.76 14.67 1.82
CA ALA A 48 -4.00 15.41 3.07
C ALA A 48 -3.95 14.47 4.29
N PHE A 49 -4.52 13.26 4.16
CA PHE A 49 -4.52 12.25 5.22
C PHE A 49 -3.08 11.78 5.55
N VAL A 50 -2.28 11.41 4.54
CA VAL A 50 -0.89 10.98 4.76
C VAL A 50 -0.06 12.12 5.32
N LYS A 51 -0.24 13.35 4.81
CA LYS A 51 0.45 14.51 5.34
C LYS A 51 0.16 14.70 6.83
N GLN A 52 -1.11 14.70 7.24
CA GLN A 52 -1.51 14.84 8.64
C GLN A 52 -0.93 13.71 9.51
N PHE A 53 -0.99 12.47 9.05
CA PHE A 53 -0.46 11.32 9.76
C PHE A 53 1.07 11.40 9.91
N ALA A 54 1.79 11.75 8.83
CA ALA A 54 3.24 11.92 8.85
C ALA A 54 3.68 13.07 9.77
N ASP A 55 2.97 14.21 9.75
CA ASP A 55 3.22 15.34 10.67
C ASP A 55 3.13 14.90 12.14
N GLN A 56 2.10 14.11 12.48
CA GLN A 56 1.90 13.57 13.83
C GLN A 56 3.01 12.57 14.21
N LEU A 57 3.39 11.66 13.30
CA LEU A 57 4.49 10.72 13.53
C LEU A 57 5.81 11.46 13.76
N VAL A 58 6.14 12.43 12.92
CA VAL A 58 7.36 13.24 13.06
C VAL A 58 7.36 14.02 14.38
N ALA A 59 6.21 14.58 14.78
CA ALA A 59 6.08 15.28 16.05
C ALA A 59 6.33 14.35 17.25
N VAL A 60 5.82 13.13 17.25
CA VAL A 60 6.08 12.14 18.31
C VAL A 60 7.55 11.72 18.33
N VAL A 61 8.11 11.39 17.15
CA VAL A 61 9.49 10.91 17.04
C VAL A 61 10.51 11.97 17.49
N ASN A 62 10.34 13.22 17.04
CA ASN A 62 11.24 14.34 17.35
C ASN A 62 10.94 15.02 18.69
N GLY A 63 9.73 14.79 19.24
CA GLY A 63 9.29 15.39 20.49
C GLY A 63 10.10 14.91 21.70
N PRO A 64 9.95 15.61 22.85
CA PRO A 64 10.55 15.18 24.11
C PRO A 64 9.86 13.91 24.67
N GLY A 65 10.51 13.27 25.61
CA GLY A 65 9.93 12.12 26.33
C GLY A 65 10.76 10.84 26.20
N SER A 66 10.46 9.90 27.09
CA SER A 66 11.05 8.56 27.09
C SER A 66 10.53 7.72 25.90
N ALA A 67 11.22 6.64 25.56
CA ALA A 67 10.78 5.68 24.57
C ALA A 67 9.36 5.15 24.89
N SER A 68 9.08 4.87 26.16
CA SER A 68 7.76 4.43 26.64
C SER A 68 6.67 5.49 26.42
N ALA A 69 6.95 6.77 26.70
CA ALA A 69 6.00 7.85 26.46
C ALA A 69 5.70 8.02 24.95
N LYS A 70 6.72 7.91 24.11
CA LYS A 70 6.56 7.96 22.64
C LYS A 70 5.77 6.76 22.12
N GLN A 71 6.01 5.56 22.66
CA GLN A 71 5.22 4.37 22.32
C GLN A 71 3.75 4.56 22.66
N ALA A 72 3.45 5.07 23.86
CA ALA A 72 2.08 5.36 24.27
C ALA A 72 1.39 6.41 23.39
N ALA A 73 2.15 7.39 22.88
CA ALA A 73 1.63 8.39 21.94
C ALA A 73 1.44 7.84 20.51
N LEU A 74 2.23 6.87 20.08
CA LEU A 74 2.10 6.24 18.76
C LEU A 74 0.90 5.32 18.64
N ALA A 75 0.56 4.58 19.68
CA ALA A 75 -0.51 3.59 19.62
C ALA A 75 -1.82 4.17 19.06
N PRO A 76 -2.40 5.25 19.61
CA PRO A 76 -3.62 5.83 19.06
C PRO A 76 -3.46 6.40 17.64
N LEU A 77 -2.27 6.85 17.24
CA LEU A 77 -2.03 7.30 15.88
C LEU A 77 -2.11 6.13 14.90
N ILE A 78 -1.49 5.01 15.24
CA ILE A 78 -1.55 3.78 14.43
C ILE A 78 -2.99 3.26 14.37
N ASP A 79 -3.69 3.17 15.49
CA ASP A 79 -5.08 2.68 15.55
C ASP A 79 -6.03 3.53 14.69
N ASN A 80 -5.81 4.84 14.68
CA ASN A 80 -6.64 5.76 13.90
C ASN A 80 -6.29 5.78 12.41
N ALA A 81 -5.03 5.59 12.04
CA ALA A 81 -4.58 5.78 10.66
C ALA A 81 -4.36 4.47 9.89
N VAL A 82 -4.08 3.35 10.56
CA VAL A 82 -3.73 2.07 9.91
C VAL A 82 -4.88 1.08 10.03
N ASP A 83 -5.19 0.36 8.97
CA ASP A 83 -6.12 -0.77 9.02
C ASP A 83 -5.37 -2.04 9.43
N VAL A 84 -5.05 -2.12 10.73
CA VAL A 84 -4.29 -3.24 11.29
C VAL A 84 -4.98 -4.58 11.04
N ALA A 85 -6.32 -4.63 11.12
CA ALA A 85 -7.07 -5.87 10.90
C ALA A 85 -6.98 -6.35 9.45
N ALA A 86 -7.12 -5.45 8.48
CA ALA A 86 -6.97 -5.78 7.07
C ALA A 86 -5.53 -6.22 6.75
N ILE A 87 -4.52 -5.54 7.30
CA ILE A 87 -3.11 -5.91 7.11
C ILE A 87 -2.82 -7.27 7.73
N ALA A 88 -3.25 -7.52 8.97
CA ALA A 88 -3.08 -8.81 9.64
C ALA A 88 -3.71 -9.95 8.83
N LYS A 89 -4.95 -9.78 8.39
CA LYS A 89 -5.63 -10.74 7.51
C LYS A 89 -4.85 -11.00 6.22
N PHE A 90 -4.35 -9.94 5.57
CA PHE A 90 -3.53 -10.05 4.37
C PHE A 90 -2.22 -10.82 4.63
N CYS A 91 -1.54 -10.55 5.75
CA CYS A 91 -0.28 -11.19 6.11
C CYS A 91 -0.45 -12.69 6.44
N LEU A 92 -1.56 -13.08 7.06
CA LEU A 92 -1.85 -14.51 7.30
C LEU A 92 -2.20 -15.24 5.99
N GLY A 93 -2.69 -14.51 4.98
CA GLY A 93 -2.90 -15.01 3.63
C GLY A 93 -3.89 -16.18 3.55
N ARG A 94 -3.49 -17.27 2.85
CA ARG A 94 -4.34 -18.46 2.66
C ARG A 94 -4.75 -19.11 4.00
N PHE A 95 -3.91 -18.98 5.02
CA PHE A 95 -4.16 -19.59 6.32
C PHE A 95 -5.27 -18.89 7.11
N TRP A 96 -5.67 -17.67 6.72
CA TRP A 96 -6.79 -16.99 7.34
C TRP A 96 -8.10 -17.79 7.24
N ALA A 97 -8.35 -18.44 6.10
CA ALA A 97 -9.57 -19.21 5.89
C ALA A 97 -9.62 -20.51 6.70
N SER A 98 -8.45 -21.08 7.04
CA SER A 98 -8.35 -22.29 7.87
C SER A 98 -8.29 -21.99 9.38
N ALA A 99 -8.06 -20.72 9.76
CA ALA A 99 -8.04 -20.30 11.15
C ALA A 99 -9.44 -20.27 11.75
N THR A 100 -9.59 -20.78 12.97
CA THR A 100 -10.82 -20.61 13.75
C THR A 100 -11.02 -19.14 14.12
N PRO A 101 -12.27 -18.70 14.43
CA PRO A 101 -12.52 -17.33 14.89
C PRO A 101 -11.67 -16.93 16.11
N ALA A 102 -11.44 -17.85 17.02
CA ALA A 102 -10.59 -17.62 18.20
C ALA A 102 -9.12 -17.38 17.81
N GLN A 103 -8.60 -18.18 16.86
CA GLN A 103 -7.23 -18.00 16.33
C GLN A 103 -7.10 -16.69 15.54
N GLN A 104 -8.09 -16.33 14.72
CA GLN A 104 -8.11 -15.07 13.99
C GLN A 104 -8.06 -13.86 14.95
N ALA A 105 -8.87 -13.89 16.02
CA ALA A 105 -8.89 -12.84 17.04
C ALA A 105 -7.55 -12.74 17.78
N ALA A 106 -7.03 -13.88 18.29
CA ALA A 106 -5.77 -13.93 19.00
C ALA A 106 -4.58 -13.48 18.13
N TYR A 107 -4.52 -13.95 16.87
CA TYR A 107 -3.51 -13.55 15.92
C TYR A 107 -3.57 -12.05 15.62
N THR A 108 -4.75 -11.49 15.33
CA THR A 108 -4.90 -10.06 15.03
C THR A 108 -4.46 -9.18 16.20
N GLN A 109 -4.80 -9.55 17.43
CA GLN A 109 -4.37 -8.85 18.63
C GLN A 109 -2.82 -8.89 18.78
N LEU A 110 -2.21 -10.05 18.60
CA LEU A 110 -0.77 -10.21 18.71
C LEU A 110 -0.05 -9.48 17.57
N PHE A 111 -0.57 -9.55 16.35
CA PHE A 111 -0.04 -8.81 15.21
C PHE A 111 0.02 -7.30 15.50
N HIS A 112 -1.05 -6.74 16.05
CA HIS A 112 -1.11 -5.33 16.46
C HIS A 112 -0.03 -5.00 17.51
N GLN A 113 0.10 -5.81 18.54
CA GLN A 113 1.12 -5.60 19.59
C GLN A 113 2.54 -5.68 19.03
N VAL A 114 2.81 -6.68 18.16
CA VAL A 114 4.12 -6.83 17.50
C VAL A 114 4.40 -5.63 16.58
N LEU A 115 3.42 -5.16 15.83
CA LEU A 115 3.55 -3.97 14.99
C LEU A 115 3.95 -2.74 15.81
N LEU A 116 3.23 -2.46 16.91
CA LEU A 116 3.54 -1.35 17.81
C LEU A 116 4.93 -1.50 18.45
N ASN A 117 5.29 -2.70 18.88
CA ASN A 117 6.59 -2.98 19.48
C ASN A 117 7.74 -2.77 18.47
N ASN A 118 7.58 -3.26 17.23
CA ASN A 118 8.57 -3.08 16.19
C ASN A 118 8.76 -1.59 15.84
N ILE A 119 7.67 -0.83 15.67
CA ILE A 119 7.77 0.62 15.40
C ILE A 119 8.47 1.32 16.56
N SER A 120 8.09 1.00 17.80
CA SER A 120 8.64 1.63 19.00
C SER A 120 10.12 1.32 19.22
N GLY A 121 10.54 0.08 18.95
CA GLY A 121 11.91 -0.35 19.10
C GLY A 121 12.90 0.41 18.21
N HIS A 122 12.44 0.92 17.07
CA HIS A 122 13.26 1.68 16.11
C HIS A 122 13.13 3.19 16.20
N LEU A 123 12.34 3.73 17.14
CA LEU A 123 12.12 5.18 17.25
C LEU A 123 13.41 6.00 17.39
N GLY A 124 14.39 5.46 18.10
CA GLY A 124 15.69 6.12 18.30
C GLY A 124 16.45 6.39 17.00
N GLU A 125 16.30 5.50 16.03
CA GLU A 125 16.95 5.59 14.71
C GLU A 125 16.36 6.71 13.83
N TYR A 126 15.16 7.17 14.17
CA TYR A 126 14.41 8.19 13.42
C TYR A 126 14.47 9.57 14.07
N LYS A 127 15.27 9.76 15.14
CA LYS A 127 15.44 11.08 15.77
C LYS A 127 15.97 12.09 14.74
N GLY A 128 15.30 13.23 14.63
CA GLY A 128 15.63 14.25 13.62
C GLY A 128 15.06 13.95 12.23
N VAL A 129 14.10 13.00 12.13
CA VAL A 129 13.44 12.68 10.87
C VAL A 129 12.65 13.87 10.34
N SER A 130 12.69 14.03 9.02
CA SER A 130 11.80 14.89 8.25
C SER A 130 11.31 14.16 7.01
N TYR A 131 10.29 14.70 6.35
CA TYR A 131 9.79 14.12 5.11
C TYR A 131 9.37 15.20 4.12
N THR A 132 9.29 14.82 2.86
CA THR A 132 8.76 15.65 1.75
C THR A 132 7.76 14.82 0.97
N MET A 133 6.60 15.39 0.66
CA MET A 133 5.61 14.77 -0.23
C MET A 133 6.13 14.79 -1.67
N THR A 134 5.96 13.67 -2.41
CA THR A 134 6.45 13.57 -3.80
C THR A 134 5.35 13.39 -4.83
N GLY A 135 4.10 13.24 -4.40
CA GLY A 135 2.93 13.13 -5.27
C GLY A 135 2.01 11.98 -4.88
N THR A 136 0.82 12.00 -5.48
CA THR A 136 -0.23 11.01 -5.19
C THR A 136 -0.79 10.47 -6.50
N HIS A 137 -0.94 9.15 -6.57
CA HIS A 137 -1.47 8.43 -7.73
C HIS A 137 -2.62 7.52 -7.30
N ALA A 138 -3.72 7.53 -8.05
CA ALA A 138 -4.81 6.57 -7.86
C ALA A 138 -4.39 5.18 -8.38
N GLN A 139 -4.69 4.13 -7.61
CA GLN A 139 -4.45 2.74 -7.97
C GLN A 139 -5.69 1.89 -7.65
N GLY A 140 -6.60 1.78 -8.59
CA GLY A 140 -7.90 1.12 -8.36
C GLY A 140 -8.72 1.85 -7.29
N ALA A 141 -9.10 1.14 -6.24
CA ALA A 141 -9.80 1.69 -5.08
C ALA A 141 -8.88 2.37 -4.05
N ASP A 142 -7.56 2.22 -4.21
CA ASP A 142 -6.55 2.75 -3.31
C ASP A 142 -5.84 3.96 -3.93
N SER A 143 -5.12 4.71 -3.11
CA SER A 143 -4.21 5.76 -3.54
C SER A 143 -2.79 5.46 -3.07
N LEU A 144 -1.81 5.71 -3.93
CA LEU A 144 -0.39 5.67 -3.59
C LEU A 144 0.08 7.10 -3.33
N VAL A 145 0.47 7.37 -2.10
CA VAL A 145 1.01 8.67 -1.67
C VAL A 145 2.51 8.53 -1.47
N GLY A 146 3.30 9.27 -2.24
CA GLY A 146 4.74 9.23 -2.18
C GLY A 146 5.31 10.22 -1.17
N THR A 147 6.34 9.79 -0.46
CA THR A 147 7.16 10.64 0.42
C THR A 147 8.63 10.28 0.28
N VAL A 148 9.51 11.24 0.50
CA VAL A 148 10.93 11.02 0.75
C VAL A 148 11.19 11.27 2.23
N ILE A 149 11.68 10.25 2.93
CA ILE A 149 12.05 10.32 4.34
C ILE A 149 13.54 10.65 4.45
N THR A 150 13.87 11.69 5.20
CA THR A 150 15.26 12.08 5.46
C THR A 150 15.57 11.95 6.95
N ARG A 151 16.70 11.33 7.26
CA ARG A 151 17.22 11.16 8.63
C ARG A 151 18.65 11.66 8.71
N PRO A 152 19.08 12.22 9.84
CA PRO A 152 20.49 12.52 10.06
C PRO A 152 21.33 11.26 9.90
N ASN A 153 22.47 11.36 9.22
CA ASN A 153 23.43 10.28 9.05
C ASN A 153 22.92 9.01 8.31
N ALA A 154 21.85 9.11 7.54
CA ALA A 154 21.33 8.04 6.71
C ALA A 154 20.93 8.57 5.32
N PRO A 155 21.01 7.75 4.26
CA PRO A 155 20.47 8.12 2.96
C PRO A 155 18.97 8.44 3.04
N ALA A 156 18.52 9.35 2.19
CA ALA A 156 17.09 9.59 2.01
C ALA A 156 16.44 8.33 1.44
N ALA A 157 15.23 8.00 1.93
CA ALA A 157 14.49 6.81 1.52
C ALA A 157 13.17 7.19 0.85
N ASN A 158 12.87 6.57 -0.29
CA ASN A 158 11.58 6.70 -0.95
C ASN A 158 10.56 5.78 -0.28
N VAL A 159 9.44 6.36 0.14
CA VAL A 159 8.37 5.64 0.80
C VAL A 159 7.05 5.95 0.11
N GLN A 160 6.29 4.92 -0.23
CA GLN A 160 4.93 5.03 -0.74
C GLN A 160 3.95 4.46 0.30
N TRP A 161 2.91 5.23 0.57
CA TRP A 161 1.81 4.85 1.45
C TRP A 161 0.65 4.38 0.60
N VAL A 162 0.23 3.12 0.77
CA VAL A 162 -0.98 2.60 0.14
C VAL A 162 -2.16 2.95 1.04
N VAL A 163 -3.03 3.81 0.56
CA VAL A 163 -4.17 4.34 1.34
C VAL A 163 -5.47 3.91 0.69
N ARG A 164 -6.30 3.17 1.43
CA ARG A 164 -7.69 2.91 1.05
C ARG A 164 -8.52 4.18 1.23
N THR A 165 -9.38 4.49 0.28
CA THR A 165 -10.16 5.73 0.24
C THR A 165 -11.66 5.51 0.04
N ASP A 166 -12.12 4.27 0.03
CA ASP A 166 -13.53 3.87 0.01
C ASP A 166 -14.16 3.95 1.42
N GLY A 167 -14.23 5.13 1.99
CA GLY A 167 -14.67 5.40 3.36
C GLY A 167 -13.69 6.30 4.09
N ALA A 168 -13.54 6.11 5.42
CA ALA A 168 -12.51 6.81 6.16
C ALA A 168 -11.11 6.33 5.68
N PRO A 169 -10.21 7.24 5.29
CA PRO A 169 -8.89 6.85 4.81
C PRO A 169 -8.12 6.01 5.82
N LYS A 170 -7.48 4.94 5.37
CA LYS A 170 -6.65 4.06 6.18
C LYS A 170 -5.42 3.60 5.40
N VAL A 171 -4.27 3.58 6.05
CA VAL A 171 -3.05 2.96 5.50
C VAL A 171 -3.23 1.45 5.47
N LEU A 172 -2.99 0.86 4.30
CA LEU A 172 -3.02 -0.60 4.06
C LEU A 172 -1.63 -1.19 3.86
N ASP A 173 -0.65 -0.37 3.48
CA ASP A 173 0.72 -0.81 3.26
C ASP A 173 1.68 0.38 3.28
N VAL A 174 2.93 0.07 3.54
CA VAL A 174 4.07 0.96 3.33
C VAL A 174 5.05 0.25 2.41
N VAL A 175 5.38 0.90 1.29
CA VAL A 175 6.37 0.41 0.34
C VAL A 175 7.63 1.26 0.49
N ALA A 176 8.67 0.71 1.08
CA ALA A 176 9.95 1.38 1.28
C ALA A 176 10.97 0.88 0.25
N GLU A 177 11.56 1.80 -0.51
CA GLU A 177 12.52 1.47 -1.58
C GLU A 177 12.02 0.35 -2.52
N GLY A 178 10.74 0.41 -2.91
CA GLY A 178 10.11 -0.58 -3.77
C GLY A 178 9.68 -1.89 -3.09
N THR A 179 9.95 -2.05 -1.79
CA THR A 179 9.60 -3.25 -1.02
C THR A 179 8.35 -3.03 -0.19
N SER A 180 7.29 -3.79 -0.45
CA SER A 180 6.04 -3.79 0.33
C SER A 180 6.24 -4.49 1.67
N LEU A 181 6.01 -3.77 2.77
CA LEU A 181 6.20 -4.31 4.11
C LEU A 181 5.19 -5.41 4.43
N ARG A 182 3.91 -5.21 4.07
CA ARG A 182 2.88 -6.23 4.30
C ARG A 182 3.11 -7.50 3.46
N LEU A 183 3.65 -7.37 2.24
CA LEU A 183 3.96 -8.52 1.39
C LEU A 183 5.16 -9.31 1.94
N THR A 184 6.20 -8.63 2.39
CA THR A 184 7.34 -9.24 3.08
C THR A 184 6.87 -10.01 4.31
N GLN A 185 6.07 -9.36 5.16
CA GLN A 185 5.52 -10.01 6.36
C GLN A 185 4.66 -11.23 6.03
N ARG A 186 3.87 -11.16 4.94
CA ARG A 186 3.11 -12.32 4.46
C ARG A 186 4.00 -13.47 4.04
N GLN A 187 5.11 -13.19 3.37
CA GLN A 187 6.08 -14.20 2.95
C GLN A 187 6.74 -14.85 4.15
N ASP A 188 7.13 -14.06 5.15
CA ASP A 188 7.73 -14.55 6.39
C ASP A 188 6.78 -15.48 7.15
N TYR A 189 5.52 -15.07 7.31
CA TYR A 189 4.52 -15.90 7.99
C TYR A 189 4.17 -17.16 7.19
N ALA A 190 4.06 -17.06 5.87
CA ALA A 190 3.83 -18.23 5.03
C ALA A 190 4.99 -19.23 5.12
N SER A 191 6.23 -18.75 5.10
CA SER A 191 7.42 -19.57 5.29
C SER A 191 7.43 -20.23 6.67
N TYR A 192 7.20 -19.44 7.73
CA TYR A 192 7.14 -19.97 9.10
C TYR A 192 6.08 -21.07 9.23
N LEU A 193 4.85 -20.82 8.77
CA LEU A 193 3.76 -21.77 8.86
C LEU A 193 4.06 -23.07 8.07
N THR A 194 4.62 -22.94 6.87
CA THR A 194 4.99 -24.12 6.06
C THR A 194 6.01 -25.02 6.81
N HIS A 195 6.98 -24.42 7.51
CA HIS A 195 7.98 -25.18 8.26
C HIS A 195 7.46 -25.71 9.61
N HIS A 196 6.30 -25.25 10.07
CA HIS A 196 5.69 -25.65 11.34
C HIS A 196 4.35 -26.39 11.16
N GLY A 197 4.21 -27.15 10.07
CA GLY A 197 3.02 -27.97 9.81
C GLY A 197 1.74 -27.19 9.59
N GLU A 198 1.85 -25.96 9.06
CA GLU A 198 0.75 -25.02 8.83
C GLU A 198 -0.05 -24.66 10.09
N SER A 199 0.56 -24.81 11.26
CA SER A 199 -0.06 -24.60 12.57
C SER A 199 -0.15 -23.11 12.90
N ILE A 200 -1.37 -22.58 12.93
CA ILE A 200 -1.65 -21.21 13.34
C ILE A 200 -1.31 -20.99 14.83
N ASP A 201 -1.51 -22.01 15.66
CA ASP A 201 -1.15 -21.94 17.08
C ASP A 201 0.37 -21.84 17.27
N ALA A 202 1.16 -22.46 16.39
CA ALA A 202 2.61 -22.30 16.40
C ALA A 202 3.02 -20.85 16.08
N LEU A 203 2.37 -20.21 15.10
CA LEU A 203 2.60 -18.80 14.79
C LEU A 203 2.17 -17.89 15.95
N ILE A 204 0.99 -18.12 16.54
CA ILE A 204 0.52 -17.40 17.72
C ILE A 204 1.52 -17.51 18.88
N ALA A 205 2.04 -18.70 19.13
CA ALA A 205 3.07 -18.93 20.14
C ALA A 205 4.38 -18.19 19.84
N ALA A 206 4.79 -18.13 18.55
CA ALA A 206 5.97 -17.39 18.12
C ALA A 206 5.82 -15.88 18.35
N LEU A 207 4.67 -15.30 17.97
CA LEU A 207 4.37 -13.88 18.20
C LEU A 207 4.34 -13.52 19.70
N LYS A 208 3.79 -14.40 20.54
CA LYS A 208 3.84 -14.21 22.00
C LYS A 208 5.28 -14.20 22.52
N ARG A 209 6.16 -15.09 22.01
CA ARG A 209 7.59 -15.09 22.41
C ARG A 209 8.26 -13.81 21.98
N GLN A 210 8.00 -13.30 20.77
CA GLN A 210 8.58 -12.06 20.28
C GLN A 210 8.23 -10.84 21.14
N LEU A 211 7.07 -10.84 21.79
CA LEU A 211 6.65 -9.75 22.67
C LEU A 211 7.27 -9.83 24.08
N ASN A 212 7.72 -11.01 24.49
CA ASN A 212 8.22 -11.27 25.85
C ASN A 212 9.76 -11.34 25.92
N GLY A 213 10.45 -11.26 24.77
CA GLY A 213 11.91 -11.30 24.67
C GLY A 213 12.49 -9.95 24.39
#